data_7f1dbedc8fba2b5365f0008d6a51e968
#
_entry.id   7f1dbedc8fba2b5365f0008d6a51e968
#
_cell.length_a   1.000
_cell.length_b   1.000
_cell.length_c   1.000
_cell.angle_alpha   90.00
_cell.angle_beta   90.00
_cell.angle_gamma   90.00
#
_symmetry.space_group_name_H-M   'P 1'
#
loop_
_entity.id
_entity.type
_entity.pdbx_description
1 polymer ?
#
loop_
_entity_poly.entity_id
_entity_poly.type
_entity_poly.pdbx_seq_one_letter_code
_entity_poly.pdbx_strand_id
1 'polypeptide(L)'
;MRKIKSLVLIALTSFAIAACSSGNKEVEQASVDELYAKGAAALQEGSYSDSIRYLKAATERFPGSTYQEQAMLDLIYANYKTQDYTATLVTVDNFLQQFPQSPNRDYAVYMAGLT
;
A
#
# COMPACT_ATOMS: atom_id res chain seq x y z
N MET A 1 -17.44 -41.95 -20.40
CA MET A 1 -16.53 -40.91 -20.90
C MET A 1 -17.04 -39.47 -20.73
N ARG A 2 -18.34 -39.21 -20.80
CA ARG A 2 -18.89 -37.84 -20.59
C ARG A 2 -18.75 -37.33 -19.16
N LYS A 3 -18.77 -38.15 -18.12
CA LYS A 3 -18.69 -37.80 -16.72
C LYS A 3 -17.26 -37.38 -16.26
N ILE A 4 -16.23 -37.84 -16.94
CA ILE A 4 -14.84 -37.53 -16.61
C ILE A 4 -14.46 -36.13 -17.11
N LYS A 5 -15.04 -35.66 -18.22
CA LYS A 5 -14.80 -34.30 -18.75
C LYS A 5 -15.41 -33.21 -17.87
N SER A 6 -16.54 -33.50 -17.21
CA SER A 6 -17.16 -32.54 -16.25
C SER A 6 -16.39 -32.44 -14.95
N LEU A 7 -15.78 -33.52 -14.47
CA LEU A 7 -14.97 -33.51 -13.24
C LEU A 7 -13.65 -32.77 -13.41
N VAL A 8 -13.04 -32.83 -14.60
CA VAL A 8 -11.80 -32.07 -14.91
C VAL A 8 -12.07 -30.57 -15.02
N LEU A 9 -13.24 -30.18 -15.54
CA LEU A 9 -13.61 -28.76 -15.67
C LEU A 9 -13.86 -28.11 -14.29
N ILE A 10 -14.41 -28.85 -13.33
CA ILE A 10 -14.67 -28.34 -11.96
C ILE A 10 -13.37 -28.22 -11.16
N ALA A 11 -12.38 -29.06 -11.43
CA ALA A 11 -11.09 -28.98 -10.75
C ALA A 11 -10.25 -27.77 -11.17
N LEU A 12 -10.41 -27.23 -12.37
CA LEU A 12 -9.67 -26.08 -12.85
C LEU A 12 -10.19 -24.73 -12.31
N THR A 13 -11.46 -24.65 -11.90
CA THR A 13 -12.06 -23.41 -11.38
C THR A 13 -11.78 -23.14 -9.89
N SER A 14 -11.35 -24.16 -9.14
CA SER A 14 -11.06 -24.03 -7.69
C SER A 14 -9.70 -23.42 -7.37
N PHE A 15 -8.80 -23.26 -8.33
CA PHE A 15 -7.42 -22.80 -8.09
C PHE A 15 -7.27 -21.25 -8.10
N ALA A 16 -8.25 -20.53 -8.61
CA ALA A 16 -8.17 -19.07 -8.76
C ALA A 16 -8.47 -18.28 -7.47
N ILE A 17 -9.10 -18.90 -6.46
CA ILE A 17 -9.53 -18.19 -5.23
C ILE A 17 -8.43 -18.17 -4.15
N ALA A 18 -7.46 -19.05 -4.22
CA ALA A 18 -6.37 -19.15 -3.22
C ALA A 18 -5.33 -18.01 -3.35
N ALA A 19 -5.16 -17.42 -4.53
CA ALA A 19 -4.14 -16.40 -4.77
C ALA A 19 -4.47 -15.03 -4.12
N CYS A 20 -5.75 -14.65 -4.05
CA CYS A 20 -6.15 -13.39 -3.42
C CYS A 20 -6.13 -13.43 -1.89
N SER A 21 -6.27 -14.61 -1.28
CA SER A 21 -6.27 -14.77 0.19
C SER A 21 -4.86 -14.76 0.79
N SER A 22 -3.83 -15.14 0.04
CA SER A 22 -2.47 -15.21 0.57
C SER A 22 -1.83 -13.81 0.74
N GLY A 23 -2.13 -12.87 -0.17
CA GLY A 23 -1.60 -11.52 -0.10
C GLY A 23 -2.08 -10.69 1.10
N ASN A 24 -3.33 -10.90 1.52
CA ASN A 24 -3.87 -10.22 2.71
C ASN A 24 -3.28 -10.80 4.00
N LYS A 25 -3.12 -12.12 4.11
CA LYS A 25 -2.49 -12.76 5.27
C LYS A 25 -1.04 -12.34 5.45
N GLU A 26 -0.31 -12.18 4.35
CA GLU A 26 1.06 -11.70 4.35
C GLU A 26 1.15 -10.30 4.98
N VAL A 27 0.29 -9.39 4.55
CA VAL A 27 0.24 -8.01 5.10
C VAL A 27 -0.17 -8.02 6.58
N GLU A 28 -1.14 -8.85 6.97
CA GLU A 28 -1.63 -8.93 8.36
C GLU A 28 -0.59 -9.48 9.34
N GLN A 29 0.32 -10.34 8.91
CA GLN A 29 1.30 -10.99 9.76
C GLN A 29 2.68 -10.33 9.74
N ALA A 30 2.95 -9.46 8.75
CA ALA A 30 4.24 -8.82 8.58
C ALA A 30 4.54 -7.80 9.69
N SER A 31 5.81 -7.68 10.04
CA SER A 31 6.34 -6.64 10.91
C SER A 31 6.35 -5.27 10.20
N VAL A 32 6.52 -4.19 10.95
CA VAL A 32 6.63 -2.85 10.36
C VAL A 32 7.84 -2.72 9.43
N ASP A 33 8.97 -3.36 9.79
CA ASP A 33 10.19 -3.37 8.97
C ASP A 33 9.93 -4.03 7.61
N GLU A 34 9.24 -5.18 7.62
CA GLU A 34 8.87 -5.90 6.40
C GLU A 34 7.88 -5.12 5.54
N LEU A 35 6.86 -4.52 6.16
CA LEU A 35 5.86 -3.73 5.46
C LEU A 35 6.49 -2.50 4.79
N TYR A 36 7.32 -1.77 5.54
CA TYR A 36 8.01 -0.62 5.00
C TYR A 36 8.99 -1.00 3.87
N ALA A 37 9.81 -2.03 4.08
CA ALA A 37 10.76 -2.49 3.09
C ALA A 37 10.08 -2.92 1.77
N LYS A 38 8.97 -3.68 1.86
CA LYS A 38 8.19 -4.09 0.67
C LYS A 38 7.50 -2.90 0.01
N GLY A 39 6.95 -1.98 0.78
CA GLY A 39 6.32 -0.78 0.26
C GLY A 39 7.30 0.14 -0.46
N ALA A 40 8.47 0.36 0.11
CA ALA A 40 9.54 1.15 -0.50
C ALA A 40 10.11 0.50 -1.76
N ALA A 41 10.32 -0.82 -1.76
CA ALA A 41 10.76 -1.56 -2.93
C ALA A 41 9.75 -1.47 -4.08
N ALA A 42 8.46 -1.70 -3.80
CA ALA A 42 7.38 -1.58 -4.77
C ALA A 42 7.29 -0.16 -5.35
N LEU A 43 7.54 0.87 -4.53
CA LEU A 43 7.58 2.25 -4.97
C LEU A 43 8.69 2.50 -6.01
N GLN A 44 9.88 1.98 -5.74
CA GLN A 44 11.03 2.08 -6.66
C GLN A 44 10.80 1.35 -7.97
N GLU A 45 10.08 0.24 -7.93
CA GLU A 45 9.71 -0.55 -9.12
C GLU A 45 8.54 0.08 -9.92
N GLY A 46 7.91 1.12 -9.40
CA GLY A 46 6.72 1.73 -10.00
C GLY A 46 5.44 0.94 -9.78
N SER A 47 5.45 -0.07 -8.91
CA SER A 47 4.29 -0.86 -8.49
C SER A 47 3.49 -0.12 -7.41
N TYR A 48 2.91 1.02 -7.78
CA TYR A 48 2.29 1.96 -6.85
C TYR A 48 1.15 1.37 -6.03
N SER A 49 0.33 0.51 -6.62
CA SER A 49 -0.78 -0.16 -5.91
C SER A 49 -0.27 -1.09 -4.81
N ASP A 50 0.78 -1.85 -5.06
CA ASP A 50 1.42 -2.69 -4.04
C ASP A 50 2.11 -1.84 -2.97
N SER A 51 2.81 -0.79 -3.39
CA SER A 51 3.41 0.17 -2.46
C SER A 51 2.38 0.75 -1.50
N ILE A 52 1.25 1.23 -2.01
CA ILE A 52 0.14 1.76 -1.19
C ILE A 52 -0.35 0.71 -0.19
N ARG A 53 -0.54 -0.53 -0.63
CA ARG A 53 -1.02 -1.62 0.23
C ARG A 53 -0.09 -1.87 1.42
N TYR A 54 1.22 -1.95 1.19
CA TYR A 54 2.20 -2.19 2.23
C TYR A 54 2.43 -0.98 3.14
N LEU A 55 2.59 0.21 2.56
CA LEU A 55 2.83 1.43 3.33
C LEU A 55 1.62 1.84 4.17
N LYS A 56 0.41 1.67 3.64
CA LYS A 56 -0.82 1.89 4.38
C LYS A 56 -0.92 0.96 5.59
N ALA A 57 -0.62 -0.34 5.41
CA ALA A 57 -0.57 -1.29 6.51
C ALA A 57 0.50 -0.91 7.55
N ALA A 58 1.68 -0.44 7.13
CA ALA A 58 2.73 0.02 8.02
C ALA A 58 2.27 1.20 8.89
N THR A 59 1.60 2.19 8.30
CA THR A 59 1.16 3.39 9.02
C THR A 59 -0.07 3.16 9.89
N GLU A 60 -0.99 2.29 9.49
CA GLU A 60 -2.24 2.03 10.22
C GLU A 60 -2.07 1.02 11.36
N ARG A 61 -1.26 -0.01 11.17
CA ARG A 61 -1.01 -1.04 12.19
C ARG A 61 0.06 -0.66 13.20
N PHE A 62 1.01 0.18 12.81
CA PHE A 62 2.15 0.58 13.63
C PHE A 62 2.30 2.11 13.69
N PRO A 63 1.26 2.82 14.18
CA PRO A 63 1.32 4.27 14.30
C PRO A 63 2.44 4.67 15.26
N GLY A 64 3.19 5.70 14.90
CA GLY A 64 4.32 6.20 15.70
C GLY A 64 5.59 5.37 15.59
N SER A 65 5.69 4.43 14.64
CA SER A 65 6.94 3.74 14.35
C SER A 65 8.00 4.70 13.78
N THR A 66 9.27 4.26 13.77
CA THR A 66 10.37 5.02 13.16
C THR A 66 10.18 5.24 11.66
N TYR A 67 9.35 4.43 11.00
CA TYR A 67 9.03 4.55 9.58
C TYR A 67 7.83 5.45 9.28
N GLN A 68 7.07 5.88 10.30
CA GLN A 68 5.78 6.56 10.11
C GLN A 68 5.88 7.77 9.20
N GLU A 69 6.84 8.64 9.46
CA GLU A 69 7.02 9.87 8.68
C GLU A 69 7.35 9.56 7.21
N GLN A 70 8.35 8.72 6.97
CA GLN A 70 8.77 8.37 5.60
C GLN A 70 7.70 7.58 4.86
N ALA A 71 7.04 6.65 5.53
CA ALA A 71 5.95 5.87 4.94
C ALA A 71 4.78 6.76 4.49
N MET A 72 4.46 7.80 5.26
CA MET A 72 3.43 8.77 4.86
C MET A 72 3.86 9.62 3.65
N LEU A 73 5.12 10.03 3.57
CA LEU A 73 5.65 10.74 2.40
C LEU A 73 5.60 9.86 1.14
N ASP A 74 5.99 8.61 1.27
CA ASP A 74 5.96 7.63 0.18
C ASP A 74 4.51 7.34 -0.26
N LEU A 75 3.56 7.26 0.69
CA LEU A 75 2.12 7.14 0.40
C LEU A 75 1.56 8.35 -0.36
N ILE A 76 1.93 9.57 0.01
CA ILE A 76 1.55 10.79 -0.69
C ILE A 76 1.95 10.68 -2.16
N TYR A 77 3.19 10.29 -2.42
CA TYR A 77 3.69 10.12 -3.77
C TYR A 77 2.99 9.00 -4.54
N ALA A 78 2.85 7.82 -3.93
CA ALA A 78 2.21 6.67 -4.57
C ALA A 78 0.73 6.94 -4.91
N ASN A 79 -0.03 7.55 -4.01
CA ASN A 79 -1.41 7.97 -4.25
C ASN A 79 -1.50 8.99 -5.40
N TYR A 80 -0.60 9.96 -5.44
CA TYR A 80 -0.52 10.92 -6.55
C TYR A 80 -0.26 10.22 -7.89
N LYS A 81 0.67 9.26 -7.92
CA LYS A 81 1.03 8.50 -9.13
C LYS A 81 -0.11 7.63 -9.64
N THR A 82 -0.98 7.14 -8.77
CA THR A 82 -2.21 6.42 -9.15
C THR A 82 -3.38 7.35 -9.45
N GLN A 83 -3.17 8.66 -9.38
CA GLN A 83 -4.20 9.70 -9.57
C GLN A 83 -5.33 9.63 -8.53
N ASP A 84 -5.09 9.01 -7.40
CA ASP A 84 -5.99 9.10 -6.25
C ASP A 84 -5.70 10.39 -5.47
N TYR A 85 -6.17 11.48 -6.03
CA TYR A 85 -5.94 12.82 -5.48
C TYR A 85 -6.63 13.03 -4.14
N THR A 86 -7.78 12.38 -3.93
CA THR A 86 -8.46 12.42 -2.63
C THR A 86 -7.59 11.77 -1.54
N ALA A 87 -7.08 10.57 -1.79
CA ALA A 87 -6.18 9.90 -0.84
C ALA A 87 -4.87 10.69 -0.66
N THR A 88 -4.35 11.32 -1.71
CA THR A 88 -3.17 12.19 -1.62
C THR A 88 -3.42 13.34 -0.64
N LEU A 89 -4.52 14.09 -0.80
CA LEU A 89 -4.85 15.23 0.06
C LEU A 89 -5.09 14.81 1.52
N VAL A 90 -5.80 13.70 1.73
CA VAL A 90 -6.04 13.16 3.09
C VAL A 90 -4.73 12.78 3.76
N THR A 91 -3.81 12.14 3.02
CA THR A 91 -2.51 11.74 3.56
C THR A 91 -1.63 12.95 3.87
N VAL A 92 -1.66 13.98 3.01
CA VAL A 92 -0.96 15.26 3.26
C VAL A 92 -1.48 15.91 4.55
N ASP A 93 -2.79 15.99 4.71
CA ASP A 93 -3.40 16.61 5.89
C ASP A 93 -3.00 15.88 7.17
N ASN A 94 -3.08 14.56 7.16
CA ASN A 94 -2.63 13.72 8.27
C ASN A 94 -1.13 13.88 8.57
N PHE A 95 -0.30 13.96 7.53
CA PHE A 95 1.13 14.19 7.68
C PHE A 95 1.43 15.53 8.37
N LEU A 96 0.80 16.62 7.91
CA LEU A 96 1.00 17.95 8.47
C LEU A 96 0.52 18.05 9.93
N GLN A 97 -0.51 17.29 10.32
CA GLN A 97 -1.00 17.21 11.69
C GLN A 97 -0.07 16.40 12.60
N GLN A 98 0.44 15.27 12.11
CA GLN A 98 1.31 14.38 12.90
C GLN A 98 2.76 14.90 13.00
N PHE A 99 3.24 15.56 11.95
CA PHE A 99 4.63 16.03 11.85
C PHE A 99 4.70 17.54 11.57
N PRO A 100 4.18 18.39 12.47
CA PRO A 100 4.11 19.83 12.23
C PRO A 100 5.47 20.51 12.13
N GLN A 101 6.54 19.88 12.66
CA GLN A 101 7.92 20.40 12.63
C GLN A 101 8.81 19.64 11.63
N SER A 102 8.25 18.78 10.79
CA SER A 102 9.03 18.03 9.82
C SER A 102 9.70 18.96 8.79
N PRO A 103 10.96 18.71 8.43
CA PRO A 103 11.61 19.42 7.32
C PRO A 103 10.98 19.11 5.96
N ASN A 104 10.15 18.06 5.88
CA ASN A 104 9.48 17.63 4.66
C ASN A 104 8.07 18.24 4.49
N ARG A 105 7.67 19.18 5.34
CA ARG A 105 6.36 19.88 5.23
C ARG A 105 6.17 20.52 3.86
N ASP A 106 7.18 21.19 3.35
CA ASP A 106 7.12 21.88 2.07
C ASP A 106 6.88 20.91 0.92
N TYR A 107 7.50 19.73 0.97
CA TYR A 107 7.23 18.65 0.02
C TYR A 107 5.77 18.20 0.06
N ALA A 108 5.24 17.95 1.26
CA ALA A 108 3.84 17.52 1.42
C ALA A 108 2.86 18.57 0.86
N VAL A 109 3.06 19.85 1.19
CA VAL A 109 2.25 20.97 0.67
C VAL A 109 2.39 21.09 -0.84
N TYR A 110 3.59 20.94 -1.38
CA TYR A 110 3.82 20.92 -2.83
C TYR A 110 3.03 19.81 -3.51
N MET A 111 3.04 18.60 -2.97
CA MET A 111 2.29 17.47 -3.52
C MET A 111 0.77 17.71 -3.50
N ALA A 112 0.25 18.35 -2.45
CA ALA A 112 -1.15 18.77 -2.41
C ALA A 112 -1.47 19.78 -3.53
N GLY A 113 -0.54 20.70 -3.82
CA GLY A 113 -0.70 21.68 -4.89
C GLY A 113 -0.71 21.11 -6.30
N LEU A 114 -0.19 19.89 -6.48
CA LEU A 114 -0.20 19.17 -7.77
C LEU A 114 -1.54 18.45 -8.04
N THR A 115 -2.39 18.29 -7.05
CA THR A 115 -3.70 17.65 -7.16
C THR A 115 -4.77 18.65 -7.53
#